data_e1652582bc48d712346fb8ba501a4d15
#
_entry.id   e1652582bc48d712346fb8ba501a4d15
#
_cell.length_a   1.000
_cell.length_b   1.000
_cell.length_c   1.000
_cell.angle_alpha   90.00
_cell.angle_beta   90.00
_cell.angle_gamma   90.00
#
_symmetry.space_group_name_H-M   'P 1'
#
loop_
_entity.id
_entity.type
_entity.pdbx_description
1 polymer ?
#
loop_
_entity_poly.entity_id
_entity_poly.type
_entity_poly.pdbx_seq_one_letter_code
_entity_poly.pdbx_strand_id
1 'polypeptide(L)'
;MLQIRSVEFAGKFKVPCRVLSSLTDPDLPVEVEAVSGTLITYEDDPKMMEKALVSGIAASRSDAKVTLHNVPDMPGVASNILGPIAEANIEVDMIVQNVSVEGKTDFTFTVPRGDLENTLEVLNKKVIPVVGGGPVETNDHIAKISVVGIGMRSHSGVASRMFKALSEEGINIMMISTSEIKVSLVVDEKYTELAVRVLHHAFNLENGPSEV
;
A
#
# COMPACT_ATOMS: atom_id res chain seq x y z
N MET A 1 -2.55 -8.72 16.00
CA MET A 1 -2.53 -8.43 14.56
C MET A 1 -3.79 -9.03 13.96
N LEU A 2 -4.57 -8.25 13.20
CA LEU A 2 -5.80 -8.74 12.57
C LEU A 2 -5.48 -9.57 11.33
N GLN A 3 -6.19 -10.69 11.17
CA GLN A 3 -6.10 -11.49 9.96
C GLN A 3 -6.88 -10.79 8.83
N ILE A 4 -6.20 -10.46 7.73
CA ILE A 4 -6.75 -9.67 6.60
C ILE A 4 -8.06 -10.29 6.09
N ARG A 5 -8.09 -11.60 5.83
CA ARG A 5 -9.28 -12.30 5.35
C ARG A 5 -10.49 -12.16 6.29
N SER A 6 -10.26 -12.18 7.60
CA SER A 6 -11.36 -12.03 8.58
C SER A 6 -11.97 -10.64 8.51
N VAL A 7 -11.13 -9.60 8.32
CA VAL A 7 -11.60 -8.22 8.16
C VAL A 7 -12.34 -8.03 6.84
N GLU A 8 -11.84 -8.61 5.74
CA GLU A 8 -12.51 -8.60 4.43
C GLU A 8 -13.88 -9.27 4.48
N PHE A 9 -13.98 -10.45 5.14
CA PHE A 9 -15.25 -11.12 5.31
C PHE A 9 -16.23 -10.30 6.16
N ALA A 10 -15.77 -9.76 7.28
CA ALA A 10 -16.59 -8.89 8.09
C ALA A 10 -17.08 -7.68 7.27
N GLY A 11 -16.19 -7.08 6.45
CA GLY A 11 -16.52 -6.00 5.52
C GLY A 11 -17.60 -6.38 4.53
N LYS A 12 -17.40 -7.48 3.85
CA LYS A 12 -18.34 -7.99 2.83
C LYS A 12 -19.75 -8.20 3.38
N PHE A 13 -19.84 -8.68 4.62
CA PHE A 13 -21.13 -8.97 5.27
C PHE A 13 -21.62 -7.88 6.22
N LYS A 14 -20.92 -6.73 6.27
CA LYS A 14 -21.22 -5.60 7.16
C LYS A 14 -21.36 -6.00 8.65
N VAL A 15 -20.49 -6.93 9.09
CA VAL A 15 -20.46 -7.39 10.48
C VAL A 15 -19.49 -6.55 11.28
N PRO A 16 -19.94 -5.80 12.32
CA PRO A 16 -19.02 -5.08 13.21
C PRO A 16 -18.09 -6.06 13.93
N CYS A 17 -16.80 -5.74 13.98
CA CYS A 17 -15.81 -6.53 14.67
C CYS A 17 -15.19 -5.74 15.82
N ARG A 18 -14.94 -6.39 16.95
CA ARG A 18 -14.24 -5.78 18.06
C ARG A 18 -12.89 -6.46 18.28
N VAL A 19 -11.87 -5.65 18.40
CA VAL A 19 -10.51 -6.11 18.68
C VAL A 19 -10.25 -5.87 20.16
N LEU A 20 -10.00 -6.95 20.88
CA LEU A 20 -9.73 -6.95 22.33
C LEU A 20 -8.26 -7.29 22.59
N SER A 21 -7.76 -6.93 23.77
CA SER A 21 -6.44 -7.35 24.22
C SER A 21 -6.47 -8.84 24.59
N SER A 22 -5.49 -9.60 24.15
CA SER A 22 -5.32 -11.00 24.59
C SER A 22 -4.85 -11.14 26.05
N LEU A 23 -4.52 -10.01 26.69
CA LEU A 23 -4.13 -9.92 28.10
C LEU A 23 -5.30 -9.44 28.99
N THR A 24 -6.52 -9.36 28.46
CA THR A 24 -7.72 -9.03 29.21
C THR A 24 -7.99 -10.16 30.22
N ASP A 25 -8.39 -9.78 31.43
CA ASP A 25 -8.76 -10.73 32.47
C ASP A 25 -9.93 -11.60 32.00
N PRO A 26 -9.80 -12.95 31.98
CA PRO A 26 -10.85 -13.84 31.51
C PRO A 26 -12.12 -13.83 32.38
N ASP A 27 -12.03 -13.31 33.60
CA ASP A 27 -13.15 -13.21 34.52
C ASP A 27 -13.91 -11.86 34.44
N LEU A 28 -13.56 -11.00 33.48
CA LEU A 28 -14.29 -9.75 33.25
C LEU A 28 -15.73 -10.00 32.80
N PRO A 29 -16.71 -9.27 33.35
CA PRO A 29 -18.08 -9.34 32.88
C PRO A 29 -18.19 -9.01 31.39
N VAL A 30 -19.04 -9.77 30.66
CA VAL A 30 -19.24 -9.61 29.22
C VAL A 30 -19.66 -8.18 28.84
N GLU A 31 -20.40 -7.51 29.70
CA GLU A 31 -20.84 -6.11 29.51
C GLU A 31 -19.68 -5.13 29.52
N VAL A 32 -18.65 -5.38 30.33
CA VAL A 32 -17.42 -4.56 30.38
C VAL A 32 -16.56 -4.86 29.17
N GLU A 33 -16.43 -6.11 28.81
CA GLU A 33 -15.69 -6.54 27.63
C GLU A 33 -16.32 -6.00 26.35
N ALA A 34 -17.66 -5.99 26.26
CA ALA A 34 -18.40 -5.52 25.09
C ALA A 34 -18.18 -4.03 24.76
N VAL A 35 -17.76 -3.20 25.71
CA VAL A 35 -17.45 -1.77 25.51
C VAL A 35 -15.97 -1.47 25.48
N SER A 36 -15.11 -2.44 25.77
CA SER A 36 -13.66 -2.29 25.75
C SER A 36 -13.06 -2.54 24.35
N GLY A 37 -11.79 -2.21 24.17
CA GLY A 37 -11.05 -2.44 22.93
C GLY A 37 -11.44 -1.51 21.78
N THR A 38 -11.11 -1.90 20.55
CA THR A 38 -11.34 -1.12 19.32
C THR A 38 -12.49 -1.73 18.51
N LEU A 39 -13.56 -0.96 18.32
CA LEU A 39 -14.66 -1.35 17.44
C LEU A 39 -14.32 -1.00 15.98
N ILE A 40 -14.38 -2.00 15.10
CA ILE A 40 -14.33 -1.84 13.65
C ILE A 40 -15.76 -1.93 13.13
N THR A 41 -16.26 -0.84 12.60
CA THR A 41 -17.63 -0.72 12.08
C THR A 41 -17.62 -0.01 10.74
N TYR A 42 -18.77 -0.02 10.07
CA TYR A 42 -18.99 0.67 8.80
C TYR A 42 -19.88 1.88 9.10
N GLU A 43 -19.34 3.07 8.94
CA GLU A 43 -20.12 4.29 8.96
C GLU A 43 -20.43 4.70 7.52
N ASP A 44 -21.65 4.46 7.09
CA ASP A 44 -22.22 5.02 5.85
C ASP A 44 -22.84 6.40 6.20
N ASP A 45 -22.05 7.37 6.67
CA ASP A 45 -22.54 8.75 6.82
C ASP A 45 -22.31 9.52 5.50
N PRO A 46 -23.37 9.82 4.73
CA PRO A 46 -23.26 10.57 3.46
C PRO A 46 -22.62 11.95 3.61
N LYS A 47 -22.66 12.55 4.80
CA LYS A 47 -22.06 13.87 5.07
C LYS A 47 -20.54 13.83 5.16
N MET A 48 -19.94 12.66 5.43
CA MET A 48 -18.49 12.47 5.40
C MET A 48 -17.93 12.30 3.99
N MET A 49 -18.79 12.05 2.97
CA MET A 49 -18.36 11.88 1.58
C MET A 49 -18.09 13.19 0.85
N GLU A 50 -18.52 14.34 1.37
CA GLU A 50 -18.36 15.64 0.71
C GLU A 50 -16.98 16.28 0.94
N LYS A 51 -16.21 15.81 1.93
CA LYS A 51 -14.89 16.34 2.26
C LYS A 51 -13.86 15.23 2.29
N ALA A 52 -12.66 15.49 1.77
CA ALA A 52 -11.55 14.56 1.94
C ALA A 52 -11.16 14.48 3.41
N LEU A 53 -11.47 13.37 4.02
CA LEU A 53 -11.11 13.09 5.40
C LEU A 53 -9.92 12.13 5.45
N VAL A 54 -8.77 12.62 5.90
CA VAL A 54 -7.63 11.75 6.19
C VAL A 54 -7.89 11.07 7.53
N SER A 55 -8.02 9.75 7.49
CA SER A 55 -8.34 8.94 8.67
C SER A 55 -7.08 8.43 9.39
N GLY A 56 -5.97 8.28 8.66
CA GLY A 56 -4.74 7.78 9.26
C GLY A 56 -3.62 7.53 8.27
N ILE A 57 -2.48 7.09 8.80
CA ILE A 57 -1.30 6.72 8.04
C ILE A 57 -0.94 5.28 8.36
N ALA A 58 -0.79 4.47 7.33
CA ALA A 58 -0.35 3.08 7.43
C ALA A 58 1.05 2.94 6.83
N ALA A 59 1.90 2.14 7.48
CA ALA A 59 3.24 1.83 7.00
C ALA A 59 3.45 0.31 6.95
N SER A 60 4.11 -0.17 5.90
CA SER A 60 4.53 -1.57 5.73
C SER A 60 6.00 -1.62 5.32
N ARG A 61 6.75 -2.56 5.92
CA ARG A 61 8.14 -2.88 5.57
C ARG A 61 8.28 -4.29 5.00
N SER A 62 7.16 -4.93 4.68
CA SER A 62 7.12 -6.34 4.27
C SER A 62 7.22 -6.52 2.76
N ASP A 63 7.38 -5.45 2.00
CA ASP A 63 7.40 -5.46 0.54
C ASP A 63 8.84 -5.31 0.00
N ALA A 64 9.08 -5.84 -1.20
CA ALA A 64 10.26 -5.60 -2.01
C ALA A 64 9.84 -5.06 -3.38
N LYS A 65 10.64 -4.12 -3.92
CA LYS A 65 10.46 -3.55 -5.26
C LYS A 65 11.24 -4.38 -6.28
N VAL A 66 10.61 -4.68 -7.40
CA VAL A 66 11.22 -5.36 -8.54
C VAL A 66 10.98 -4.50 -9.78
N THR A 67 12.03 -4.22 -10.54
CA THR A 67 11.96 -3.46 -11.80
C THR A 67 12.60 -4.26 -12.93
N LEU A 68 11.82 -4.53 -13.97
CA LEU A 68 12.32 -5.04 -15.24
C LEU A 68 12.58 -3.85 -16.16
N HIS A 69 13.83 -3.66 -16.54
CA HIS A 69 14.23 -2.58 -17.43
C HIS A 69 14.10 -2.95 -18.90
N ASN A 70 13.86 -1.95 -19.74
CA ASN A 70 13.87 -2.07 -21.20
C ASN A 70 12.92 -3.15 -21.75
N VAL A 71 11.77 -3.33 -21.13
CA VAL A 71 10.73 -4.26 -21.59
C VAL A 71 10.10 -3.70 -22.87
N PRO A 72 9.84 -4.50 -23.90
CA PRO A 72 9.13 -4.04 -25.10
C PRO A 72 7.75 -3.46 -24.75
N ASP A 73 7.45 -2.26 -25.22
CA ASP A 73 6.14 -1.62 -25.02
C ASP A 73 5.17 -2.10 -26.10
N MET A 74 4.53 -3.23 -25.83
CA MET A 74 3.60 -3.89 -26.75
C MET A 74 2.42 -4.51 -26.01
N PRO A 75 1.26 -4.64 -26.66
CA PRO A 75 0.11 -5.31 -26.06
C PRO A 75 0.45 -6.71 -25.55
N GLY A 76 0.00 -7.03 -24.32
CA GLY A 76 0.20 -8.34 -23.70
C GLY A 76 1.44 -8.43 -22.80
N VAL A 77 2.36 -7.47 -22.82
CA VAL A 77 3.59 -7.53 -22.03
C VAL A 77 3.31 -7.65 -20.52
N ALA A 78 2.40 -6.86 -19.98
CA ALA A 78 2.03 -6.94 -18.57
C ALA A 78 1.47 -8.34 -18.20
N SER A 79 0.65 -8.93 -19.06
CA SER A 79 0.14 -10.29 -18.87
C SER A 79 1.24 -11.35 -18.90
N ASN A 80 2.20 -11.20 -19.81
CA ASN A 80 3.33 -12.13 -19.93
C ASN A 80 4.31 -12.02 -18.74
N ILE A 81 4.35 -10.88 -18.07
CA ILE A 81 5.16 -10.68 -16.85
C ILE A 81 4.41 -11.20 -15.63
N LEU A 82 3.18 -10.76 -15.41
CA LEU A 82 2.43 -11.03 -14.18
C LEU A 82 1.75 -12.41 -14.16
N GLY A 83 1.45 -13.00 -15.33
CA GLY A 83 0.83 -14.31 -15.42
C GLY A 83 1.65 -15.41 -14.74
N PRO A 84 2.93 -15.61 -15.08
CA PRO A 84 3.79 -16.58 -14.42
C PRO A 84 4.00 -16.32 -12.91
N ILE A 85 3.96 -15.05 -12.47
CA ILE A 85 4.05 -14.66 -11.06
C ILE A 85 2.79 -15.10 -10.32
N ALA A 86 1.61 -14.85 -10.89
CA ALA A 86 0.33 -15.27 -10.34
C ALA A 86 0.21 -16.81 -10.29
N GLU A 87 0.69 -17.54 -11.32
CA GLU A 87 0.75 -19.00 -11.32
C GLU A 87 1.65 -19.56 -10.20
N ALA A 88 2.65 -18.80 -9.78
CA ALA A 88 3.51 -19.13 -8.64
C ALA A 88 2.90 -18.75 -7.28
N ASN A 89 1.65 -18.26 -7.24
CA ASN A 89 0.95 -17.74 -6.06
C ASN A 89 1.69 -16.61 -5.33
N ILE A 90 2.39 -15.77 -6.08
CA ILE A 90 3.06 -14.58 -5.56
C ILE A 90 2.10 -13.38 -5.68
N GLU A 91 1.84 -12.72 -4.57
CA GLU A 91 1.01 -11.50 -4.54
C GLU A 91 1.77 -10.31 -5.12
N VAL A 92 1.10 -9.47 -5.89
CA VAL A 92 1.63 -8.21 -6.42
C VAL A 92 0.71 -7.08 -5.96
N ASP A 93 1.28 -6.04 -5.36
CA ASP A 93 0.47 -4.92 -4.83
C ASP A 93 0.56 -3.67 -5.72
N MET A 94 1.71 -3.00 -5.75
CA MET A 94 1.88 -1.81 -6.59
C MET A 94 2.44 -2.20 -7.95
N ILE A 95 1.86 -1.68 -9.02
CA ILE A 95 2.34 -1.88 -10.39
C ILE A 95 2.47 -0.51 -11.05
N VAL A 96 3.63 -0.23 -11.62
CA VAL A 96 3.92 1.02 -12.35
C VAL A 96 4.57 0.69 -13.67
N GLN A 97 3.93 1.14 -14.76
CA GLN A 97 4.46 1.08 -16.11
C GLN A 97 4.29 2.45 -16.76
N ASN A 98 5.32 2.95 -17.41
CA ASN A 98 5.26 4.18 -18.18
C ASN A 98 5.14 3.88 -19.69
N VAL A 99 4.71 4.90 -20.42
CA VAL A 99 4.75 4.86 -21.90
C VAL A 99 6.18 5.11 -22.34
N SER A 100 6.64 4.32 -23.28
CA SER A 100 7.99 4.36 -23.81
C SER A 100 8.22 5.51 -24.80
N VAL A 101 9.44 6.00 -24.87
CA VAL A 101 9.87 6.94 -25.91
C VAL A 101 10.47 6.21 -27.14
N GLU A 102 10.98 4.98 -26.96
CA GLU A 102 11.68 4.21 -28.01
C GLU A 102 11.15 2.78 -28.15
N GLY A 103 9.87 2.53 -27.85
CA GLY A 103 9.27 1.20 -27.90
C GLY A 103 9.71 0.27 -26.76
N LYS A 104 10.31 0.81 -25.69
CA LYS A 104 10.71 0.10 -24.49
C LYS A 104 10.29 0.85 -23.26
N THR A 105 9.89 0.14 -22.21
CA THR A 105 9.46 0.71 -20.93
C THR A 105 10.10 -0.04 -19.76
N ASP A 106 10.10 0.58 -18.61
CA ASP A 106 10.40 -0.10 -17.36
C ASP A 106 9.10 -0.56 -16.71
N PHE A 107 9.08 -1.81 -16.26
CA PHE A 107 7.96 -2.40 -15.57
C PHE A 107 8.34 -2.66 -14.12
N THR A 108 7.74 -1.90 -13.20
CA THR A 108 8.04 -1.96 -11.77
C THR A 108 6.83 -2.46 -10.99
N PHE A 109 7.06 -3.36 -10.06
CA PHE A 109 6.02 -3.84 -9.15
C PHE A 109 6.60 -4.19 -7.79
N THR A 110 5.71 -4.39 -6.80
CA THR A 110 6.10 -4.83 -5.46
C THR A 110 5.54 -6.21 -5.17
N VAL A 111 6.34 -7.00 -4.45
CA VAL A 111 5.98 -8.35 -3.96
C VAL A 111 6.28 -8.43 -2.46
N PRO A 112 5.71 -9.39 -1.71
CA PRO A 112 6.15 -9.66 -0.35
C PRO A 112 7.66 -9.93 -0.32
N ARG A 113 8.37 -9.34 0.65
CA ARG A 113 9.83 -9.49 0.78
C ARG A 113 10.27 -10.97 0.84
N GLY A 114 9.46 -11.82 1.50
CA GLY A 114 9.72 -13.25 1.59
C GLY A 114 9.63 -14.01 0.25
N ASP A 115 8.95 -13.43 -0.74
CA ASP A 115 8.75 -14.03 -2.06
C ASP A 115 9.72 -13.49 -3.11
N LEU A 116 10.65 -12.59 -2.72
CA LEU A 116 11.57 -11.95 -3.66
C LEU A 116 12.44 -12.95 -4.43
N GLU A 117 13.03 -13.92 -3.74
CA GLU A 117 13.87 -14.94 -4.38
C GLU A 117 13.08 -15.80 -5.36
N ASN A 118 11.88 -16.25 -4.96
CA ASN A 118 11.00 -17.01 -5.84
C ASN A 118 10.54 -16.16 -7.05
N THR A 119 10.27 -14.88 -6.82
CA THR A 119 9.95 -13.93 -7.91
C THR A 119 11.08 -13.85 -8.93
N LEU A 120 12.32 -13.69 -8.48
CA LEU A 120 13.50 -13.64 -9.36
C LEU A 120 13.68 -14.95 -10.14
N GLU A 121 13.43 -16.07 -9.51
CA GLU A 121 13.49 -17.37 -10.19
C GLU A 121 12.45 -17.48 -11.31
N VAL A 122 11.20 -17.09 -11.04
CA VAL A 122 10.11 -17.06 -12.02
C VAL A 122 10.43 -16.11 -13.18
N LEU A 123 10.90 -14.90 -12.87
CA LEU A 123 11.28 -13.91 -13.86
C LEU A 123 12.37 -14.44 -14.80
N ASN A 124 13.44 -14.97 -14.25
CA ASN A 124 14.58 -15.46 -15.04
C ASN A 124 14.23 -16.69 -15.88
N LYS A 125 13.41 -17.61 -15.37
CA LYS A 125 13.10 -18.87 -16.04
C LYS A 125 11.94 -18.77 -17.03
N LYS A 126 10.90 -17.96 -16.70
CA LYS A 126 9.65 -17.97 -17.46
C LYS A 126 9.36 -16.64 -18.17
N VAL A 127 9.76 -15.50 -17.61
CA VAL A 127 9.37 -14.18 -18.12
C VAL A 127 10.41 -13.65 -19.11
N ILE A 128 11.66 -13.51 -18.68
CA ILE A 128 12.73 -12.90 -19.51
C ILE A 128 12.91 -13.62 -20.85
N PRO A 129 12.87 -14.97 -20.93
CA PRO A 129 13.00 -15.66 -22.21
C PRO A 129 11.87 -15.35 -23.21
N VAL A 130 10.69 -14.95 -22.72
CA VAL A 130 9.50 -14.69 -23.55
C VAL A 130 9.37 -13.21 -23.89
N VAL A 131 9.54 -12.35 -22.87
CA VAL A 131 9.30 -10.90 -22.99
C VAL A 131 10.54 -10.20 -23.54
N GLY A 132 11.71 -10.74 -23.28
CA GLY A 132 12.97 -10.01 -23.43
C GLY A 132 13.10 -8.97 -22.31
N GLY A 133 13.95 -8.01 -22.50
CA GLY A 133 14.18 -6.94 -21.51
C GLY A 133 15.63 -6.88 -21.07
N GLY A 134 15.92 -5.87 -20.26
CA GLY A 134 17.21 -5.64 -19.64
C GLY A 134 17.36 -6.35 -18.30
N PRO A 135 18.28 -5.86 -17.48
CA PRO A 135 18.49 -6.40 -16.16
C PRO A 135 17.27 -6.22 -15.25
N VAL A 136 17.10 -7.14 -14.31
CA VAL A 136 16.13 -7.02 -13.22
C VAL A 136 16.82 -6.33 -12.05
N GLU A 137 16.28 -5.18 -11.63
CA GLU A 137 16.70 -4.48 -10.43
C GLU A 137 15.76 -4.80 -9.28
N THR A 138 16.30 -5.05 -8.10
CA THR A 138 15.53 -5.31 -6.89
C THR A 138 15.95 -4.41 -5.75
N ASN A 139 14.98 -4.09 -4.87
CA ASN A 139 15.26 -3.40 -3.63
C ASN A 139 14.30 -3.93 -2.55
N ASP A 140 14.83 -4.56 -1.53
CA ASP A 140 14.12 -5.09 -0.38
C ASP A 140 14.19 -4.17 0.86
N HIS A 141 14.96 -3.07 0.78
CA HIS A 141 15.05 -2.05 1.82
C HIS A 141 14.09 -0.89 1.53
N ILE A 142 12.83 -1.20 1.35
CA ILE A 142 11.76 -0.24 1.09
C ILE A 142 10.69 -0.26 2.16
N ALA A 143 10.01 0.87 2.31
CA ALA A 143 8.79 0.97 3.10
C ALA A 143 7.68 1.60 2.27
N LYS A 144 6.52 0.99 2.31
CA LYS A 144 5.28 1.53 1.73
C LYS A 144 4.56 2.34 2.79
N ILE A 145 4.32 3.61 2.52
CA ILE A 145 3.58 4.53 3.37
C ILE A 145 2.29 4.92 2.66
N SER A 146 1.17 4.79 3.34
CA SER A 146 -0.15 5.11 2.79
C SER A 146 -0.87 6.11 3.67
N VAL A 147 -1.28 7.23 3.11
CA VAL A 147 -2.28 8.12 3.70
C VAL A 147 -3.64 7.58 3.30
N VAL A 148 -4.45 7.24 4.29
CA VAL A 148 -5.75 6.58 4.13
C VAL A 148 -6.87 7.55 4.51
N GLY A 149 -7.92 7.56 3.71
CA GLY A 149 -9.07 8.41 3.96
C GLY A 149 -10.19 8.24 2.93
N ILE A 150 -11.21 9.05 3.06
CA ILE A 150 -12.34 9.09 2.13
C ILE A 150 -12.15 10.25 1.14
N GLY A 151 -12.53 10.06 -0.13
CA GLY A 151 -12.47 11.11 -1.15
C GLY A 151 -11.06 11.49 -1.61
N MET A 152 -10.05 10.65 -1.36
CA MET A 152 -8.65 10.95 -1.64
C MET A 152 -8.37 11.30 -3.10
N ARG A 153 -9.10 10.71 -4.04
CA ARG A 153 -8.94 10.95 -5.48
C ARG A 153 -9.53 12.28 -5.92
N SER A 154 -10.61 12.72 -5.28
CA SER A 154 -11.37 13.94 -5.65
C SER A 154 -10.72 15.22 -5.14
N HIS A 155 -9.74 15.12 -4.23
CA HIS A 155 -9.12 16.27 -3.57
C HIS A 155 -7.65 16.39 -3.94
N SER A 156 -7.37 17.34 -4.82
CA SER A 156 -6.03 17.58 -5.39
C SER A 156 -4.96 18.01 -4.35
N GLY A 157 -5.38 18.41 -3.15
CA GLY A 157 -4.47 18.88 -2.10
C GLY A 157 -3.73 17.79 -1.35
N VAL A 158 -4.32 16.59 -1.21
CA VAL A 158 -3.77 15.51 -0.37
C VAL A 158 -2.38 15.07 -0.83
N ALA A 159 -2.25 14.67 -2.09
CA ALA A 159 -0.97 14.22 -2.64
C ALA A 159 0.09 15.33 -2.60
N SER A 160 -0.29 16.55 -2.96
CA SER A 160 0.63 17.71 -2.93
C SER A 160 1.16 17.99 -1.52
N ARG A 161 0.28 17.97 -0.52
CA ARG A 161 0.63 18.17 0.89
C ARG A 161 1.55 17.06 1.40
N MET A 162 1.25 15.81 1.03
CA MET A 162 2.06 14.63 1.35
C MET A 162 3.48 14.76 0.77
N PHE A 163 3.59 15.08 -0.52
CA PHE A 163 4.89 15.19 -1.20
C PHE A 163 5.72 16.37 -0.68
N LYS A 164 5.07 17.51 -0.40
CA LYS A 164 5.73 18.67 0.19
C LYS A 164 6.33 18.34 1.55
N ALA A 165 5.55 17.73 2.44
CA ALA A 165 6.01 17.38 3.78
C ALA A 165 7.22 16.43 3.74
N LEU A 166 7.23 15.42 2.86
CA LEU A 166 8.36 14.52 2.70
C LEU A 166 9.59 15.20 2.07
N SER A 167 9.37 16.11 1.12
CA SER A 167 10.45 16.86 0.47
C SER A 167 11.18 17.79 1.44
N GLU A 168 10.45 18.43 2.36
CA GLU A 168 11.03 19.30 3.39
C GLU A 168 11.98 18.54 4.34
N GLU A 169 11.74 17.24 4.52
CA GLU A 169 12.61 16.35 5.32
C GLU A 169 13.66 15.60 4.46
N GLY A 170 13.77 15.91 3.19
CA GLY A 170 14.74 15.28 2.28
C GLY A 170 14.43 13.80 1.98
N ILE A 171 13.20 13.37 2.15
CA ILE A 171 12.79 11.98 1.89
C ILE A 171 12.41 11.82 0.42
N ASN A 172 13.20 11.01 -0.29
CA ASN A 172 12.94 10.70 -1.70
C ASN A 172 11.85 9.66 -1.87
N ILE A 173 10.99 9.84 -2.88
CA ILE A 173 9.88 8.93 -3.22
C ILE A 173 10.30 8.08 -4.41
N MET A 174 10.21 6.76 -4.28
CA MET A 174 10.60 5.79 -5.33
C MET A 174 9.42 5.38 -6.21
N MET A 175 8.22 5.28 -5.64
CA MET A 175 6.99 4.91 -6.35
C MET A 175 5.80 5.65 -5.74
N ILE A 176 4.78 5.89 -6.54
CA ILE A 176 3.52 6.48 -6.11
C ILE A 176 2.37 5.68 -6.72
N SER A 177 1.34 5.44 -5.93
CA SER A 177 0.07 4.86 -6.38
C SER A 177 -1.09 5.53 -5.65
N THR A 178 -2.17 5.78 -6.37
CA THR A 178 -3.36 6.44 -5.82
C THR A 178 -4.60 5.61 -6.07
N SER A 179 -5.50 5.62 -5.11
CA SER A 179 -6.83 5.03 -5.21
C SER A 179 -7.89 5.98 -4.63
N GLU A 180 -9.14 5.56 -4.58
CA GLU A 180 -10.23 6.38 -4.04
C GLU A 180 -10.10 6.60 -2.53
N ILE A 181 -9.46 5.67 -1.82
CA ILE A 181 -9.36 5.67 -0.35
C ILE A 181 -7.94 5.83 0.18
N LYS A 182 -6.93 5.83 -0.67
CA LYS A 182 -5.52 5.97 -0.22
C LYS A 182 -4.62 6.57 -1.30
N VAL A 183 -3.61 7.31 -0.83
CA VAL A 183 -2.41 7.64 -1.60
C VAL A 183 -1.24 6.90 -0.97
N SER A 184 -0.60 6.03 -1.75
CA SER A 184 0.52 5.22 -1.29
C SER A 184 1.81 5.66 -1.98
N LEU A 185 2.90 5.63 -1.25
CA LEU A 185 4.23 5.88 -1.77
C LEU A 185 5.23 4.88 -1.19
N VAL A 186 6.33 4.70 -1.90
CA VAL A 186 7.46 3.88 -1.48
C VAL A 186 8.65 4.78 -1.23
N VAL A 187 9.27 4.61 -0.07
CA VAL A 187 10.49 5.30 0.36
C VAL A 187 11.56 4.28 0.80
N ASP A 188 12.78 4.73 1.01
CA ASP A 188 13.81 3.92 1.67
C ASP A 188 13.38 3.55 3.09
N GLU A 189 13.55 2.29 3.48
CA GLU A 189 13.08 1.72 4.75
C GLU A 189 13.58 2.49 5.98
N LYS A 190 14.77 3.06 5.92
CA LYS A 190 15.35 3.86 7.01
C LYS A 190 14.53 5.10 7.36
N TYR A 191 13.74 5.61 6.43
CA TYR A 191 12.90 6.79 6.64
C TYR A 191 11.47 6.48 7.11
N THR A 192 11.11 5.21 7.32
CA THR A 192 9.73 4.82 7.65
C THR A 192 9.13 5.63 8.79
N GLU A 193 9.82 5.68 9.93
CA GLU A 193 9.30 6.33 11.14
C GLU A 193 9.26 7.86 11.00
N LEU A 194 10.26 8.43 10.35
CA LEU A 194 10.28 9.87 10.06
C LEU A 194 9.13 10.23 9.12
N ALA A 195 8.94 9.48 8.03
CA ALA A 195 7.88 9.72 7.07
C ALA A 195 6.48 9.63 7.73
N VAL A 196 6.23 8.61 8.54
CA VAL A 196 4.96 8.47 9.29
C VAL A 196 4.73 9.67 10.19
N ARG A 197 5.72 10.07 10.98
CA ARG A 197 5.60 11.22 11.90
C ARG A 197 5.34 12.54 11.17
N VAL A 198 6.08 12.79 10.09
CA VAL A 198 5.95 14.00 9.28
C VAL A 198 4.57 14.08 8.64
N LEU A 199 4.09 12.99 8.07
CA LEU A 199 2.77 12.93 7.48
C LEU A 199 1.66 13.04 8.53
N HIS A 200 1.82 12.41 9.70
CA HIS A 200 0.88 12.52 10.80
C HIS A 200 0.72 13.99 11.23
N HIS A 201 1.82 14.70 11.38
CA HIS A 201 1.80 16.14 11.68
C HIS A 201 1.24 16.96 10.51
N ALA A 202 1.66 16.68 9.27
CA ALA A 202 1.19 17.38 8.10
C ALA A 202 -0.33 17.31 7.93
N PHE A 203 -0.97 16.22 8.35
CA PHE A 203 -2.42 16.05 8.30
C PHE A 203 -3.13 16.30 9.63
N ASN A 204 -2.44 16.85 10.65
CA ASN A 204 -2.98 17.18 11.98
C ASN A 204 -3.70 16.01 12.67
N LEU A 205 -3.24 14.77 12.45
CA LEU A 205 -3.88 13.56 12.97
C LEU A 205 -3.73 13.40 14.50
N GLU A 206 -2.95 14.24 15.15
CA GLU A 206 -2.81 14.31 16.61
C GLU A 206 -4.15 14.63 17.30
N ASN A 207 -5.04 15.32 16.60
CA ASN A 207 -6.36 15.72 17.08
C ASN A 207 -7.50 14.83 16.53
N GLY A 208 -7.17 13.69 15.91
CA GLY A 208 -8.12 12.81 15.25
C GLY A 208 -8.16 13.03 13.72
N PRO A 209 -9.10 12.37 13.02
CA PRO A 209 -9.26 12.50 11.57
C PRO A 209 -9.43 13.96 11.14
N SER A 210 -8.69 14.39 10.12
CA SER A 210 -8.67 15.79 9.70
C SER A 210 -9.19 15.98 8.29
N GLU A 211 -9.92 17.08 8.10
CA GLU A 211 -10.33 17.58 6.79
C GLU A 211 -9.13 18.18 6.04
N VAL A 212 -9.06 17.98 4.74
CA VAL A 212 -8.00 18.51 3.85
C VAL A 212 -8.55 19.60 2.95
#